data_5af4a35c304fc47a8e39b5385bad653b
#
_entry.id   5af4a35c304fc47a8e39b5385bad653b
#
_cell.length_a   1.000
_cell.length_b   1.000
_cell.length_c   1.000
_cell.angle_alpha   90.00
_cell.angle_beta   90.00
_cell.angle_gamma   90.00
#
_symmetry.space_group_name_H-M   'P 1'
#
loop_
_entity.id
_entity.type
_entity.pdbx_description
1 polymer ?
#
loop_
_entity_poly.entity_id
_entity_poly.type
_entity_poly.pdbx_seq_one_letter_code
_entity_poly.pdbx_strand_id
1 'polypeptide(L)'
;MSLSVRDLLLKPLETPREVVQLPELGNNVSIIVKGMNAKEKGAFEMQFVKKGDHDVAKQRQMRERMLVACCVDESGNRIFTVEDVAALGLQSVFLIDRIFAACKRVNGDDEAEEIEKKSDQTDAT
;
A
#
# COMPACT_ATOMS: atom_id res chain seq x y z
N MET A 1 -18.88 -30.42 11.14
CA MET A 1 -19.69 -29.22 11.38
C MET A 1 -19.18 -28.08 10.56
N SER A 2 -20.01 -27.45 9.78
CA SER A 2 -19.62 -26.27 9.01
C SER A 2 -19.72 -25.04 9.90
N LEU A 3 -18.71 -24.17 9.81
CA LEU A 3 -18.73 -22.89 10.50
C LEU A 3 -19.66 -21.92 9.77
N SER A 4 -20.32 -21.05 10.51
CA SER A 4 -21.14 -20.00 9.92
C SER A 4 -20.25 -18.94 9.26
N VAL A 5 -20.83 -18.18 8.33
CA VAL A 5 -20.11 -17.04 7.71
C VAL A 5 -19.63 -16.07 8.79
N ARG A 6 -20.44 -15.85 9.82
CA ARG A 6 -20.06 -15.00 10.94
C ARG A 6 -18.76 -15.48 11.60
N ASP A 7 -18.69 -16.80 11.90
CA ASP A 7 -17.51 -17.36 12.57
C ASP A 7 -16.27 -17.24 11.69
N LEU A 8 -16.43 -17.47 10.39
CA LEU A 8 -15.32 -17.37 9.44
C LEU A 8 -14.83 -15.94 9.31
N LEU A 9 -15.73 -14.95 9.30
CA LEU A 9 -15.35 -13.54 9.17
C LEU A 9 -14.71 -12.97 10.43
N LEU A 10 -14.98 -13.54 11.60
CA LEU A 10 -14.39 -13.06 12.84
C LEU A 10 -12.97 -13.56 13.07
N LYS A 11 -12.50 -14.50 12.24
CA LYS A 11 -11.11 -14.94 12.26
C LYS A 11 -10.34 -14.19 11.17
N PRO A 12 -9.37 -13.34 11.54
CA PRO A 12 -8.64 -12.58 10.54
C PRO A 12 -7.88 -13.49 9.58
N LEU A 13 -8.01 -13.22 8.28
CA LEU A 13 -7.12 -13.81 7.28
C LEU A 13 -5.83 -13.00 7.24
N GLU A 14 -4.73 -13.68 6.98
CA GLU A 14 -3.50 -12.98 6.69
C GLU A 14 -3.65 -12.23 5.36
N THR A 15 -3.22 -10.97 5.35
CA THR A 15 -3.24 -10.17 4.14
C THR A 15 -2.13 -10.62 3.20
N PRO A 16 -2.29 -10.42 1.87
CA PRO A 16 -1.27 -10.81 0.91
C PRO A 16 0.06 -10.13 1.14
N ARG A 17 1.14 -10.83 0.78
CA ARG A 17 2.50 -10.29 0.80
C ARG A 17 3.11 -10.41 -0.58
N GLU A 18 4.02 -9.51 -0.90
CA GLU A 18 4.81 -9.57 -2.12
C GLU A 18 6.24 -9.15 -1.82
N VAL A 19 7.19 -9.84 -2.42
CA VAL A 19 8.61 -9.48 -2.32
C VAL A 19 8.98 -8.68 -3.57
N VAL A 20 9.53 -7.48 -3.38
CA VAL A 20 9.92 -6.60 -4.47
C VAL A 20 11.43 -6.55 -4.53
N GLN A 21 12.01 -6.91 -5.68
CA GLN A 21 13.44 -6.86 -5.88
C GLN A 21 13.89 -5.43 -6.16
N LEU A 22 14.98 -5.03 -5.51
CA LEU A 22 15.55 -3.68 -5.63
C LEU A 22 17.02 -3.79 -6.05
N PRO A 23 17.31 -4.29 -7.28
CA PRO A 23 18.69 -4.53 -7.70
C PRO A 23 19.53 -3.26 -7.79
N GLU A 24 18.90 -2.10 -7.91
CA GLU A 24 19.59 -0.80 -7.93
C GLU A 24 20.29 -0.50 -6.61
N LEU A 25 19.83 -1.10 -5.51
CA LEU A 25 20.42 -0.90 -4.18
C LEU A 25 21.49 -1.92 -3.85
N GLY A 26 21.64 -2.96 -4.67
CA GLY A 26 22.65 -3.99 -4.49
C GLY A 26 22.12 -5.38 -4.83
N ASN A 27 23.03 -6.35 -4.91
CA ASN A 27 22.68 -7.74 -5.19
C ASN A 27 21.85 -8.30 -4.04
N ASN A 28 20.75 -8.97 -4.38
CA ASN A 28 19.86 -9.63 -3.42
C ASN A 28 19.16 -8.68 -2.44
N VAL A 29 19.08 -7.38 -2.77
CA VAL A 29 18.30 -6.43 -1.96
C VAL A 29 16.83 -6.53 -2.39
N SER A 30 15.98 -6.74 -1.42
CA SER A 30 14.53 -6.81 -1.64
C SER A 30 13.79 -6.20 -0.47
N ILE A 31 12.52 -5.90 -0.69
CA ILE A 31 11.64 -5.38 0.35
C ILE A 31 10.33 -6.18 0.32
N ILE A 32 9.76 -6.41 1.47
CA ILE A 32 8.47 -7.11 1.60
C ILE A 32 7.38 -6.08 1.78
N VAL A 33 6.33 -6.17 0.97
CA VAL A 33 5.12 -5.37 1.17
C VAL A 33 3.99 -6.28 1.59
N LYS A 34 3.13 -5.78 2.48
CA LYS A 34 2.01 -6.53 3.04
C LYS A 34 0.75 -5.69 2.97
N GLY A 35 -0.36 -6.30 2.57
CA GLY A 35 -1.65 -5.63 2.54
C GLY A 35 -2.12 -5.22 3.92
N MET A 36 -2.87 -4.15 3.99
CA MET A 36 -3.46 -3.65 5.24
C MET A 36 -4.74 -4.41 5.57
N ASN A 37 -5.00 -4.60 6.85
CA ASN A 37 -6.33 -5.01 7.28
C ASN A 37 -7.27 -3.79 7.30
N ALA A 38 -8.56 -4.01 7.57
CA ALA A 38 -9.55 -2.92 7.52
C ALA A 38 -9.24 -1.79 8.49
N LYS A 39 -8.77 -2.11 9.69
CA LYS A 39 -8.41 -1.12 10.70
C LYS A 39 -7.22 -0.28 10.25
N GLU A 40 -6.20 -0.94 9.71
CA GLU A 40 -5.01 -0.26 9.20
C GLU A 40 -5.35 0.65 8.01
N LYS A 41 -6.21 0.16 7.11
CA LYS A 41 -6.65 0.92 5.95
C LYS A 41 -7.41 2.18 6.37
N GLY A 42 -8.32 2.06 7.35
CA GLY A 42 -9.05 3.20 7.89
C GLY A 42 -8.12 4.26 8.47
N ALA A 43 -7.15 3.83 9.28
CA ALA A 43 -6.16 4.74 9.85
C ALA A 43 -5.31 5.41 8.77
N PHE A 44 -4.92 4.65 7.74
CA PHE A 44 -4.16 5.18 6.61
C PHE A 44 -4.96 6.27 5.88
N GLU A 45 -6.22 6.02 5.59
CA GLU A 45 -7.07 6.98 4.87
C GLU A 45 -7.31 8.26 5.68
N MET A 46 -7.45 8.14 7.00
CA MET A 46 -7.72 9.29 7.87
C MET A 46 -6.59 10.30 7.91
N GLN A 47 -5.36 9.91 7.65
CA GLN A 47 -4.24 10.85 7.66
C GLN A 47 -4.32 11.90 6.55
N PHE A 48 -5.13 11.64 5.51
CA PHE A 48 -5.30 12.55 4.37
C PHE A 48 -6.49 13.49 4.52
N VAL A 49 -7.12 13.48 5.69
CA VAL A 49 -8.26 14.35 6.00
C VAL A 49 -7.86 15.32 7.11
N LYS A 50 -8.17 16.61 6.91
CA LYS A 50 -7.90 17.66 7.88
C LYS A 50 -9.15 18.51 8.04
N LYS A 51 -9.73 18.51 9.25
CA LYS A 51 -10.95 19.27 9.58
C LYS A 51 -12.09 19.04 8.58
N GLY A 52 -12.27 17.77 8.19
CA GLY A 52 -13.33 17.39 7.24
C GLY A 52 -13.02 17.67 5.78
N ASP A 53 -11.82 18.16 5.47
CA ASP A 53 -11.38 18.45 4.10
C ASP A 53 -10.09 17.70 3.81
N HIS A 54 -9.65 17.72 2.55
CA HIS A 54 -8.44 17.04 2.13
C HIS A 54 -7.19 17.74 2.65
N ASP A 55 -6.25 16.96 3.15
CA ASP A 55 -4.91 17.45 3.49
C ASP A 55 -4.03 17.33 2.25
N VAL A 56 -3.94 18.42 1.49
CA VAL A 56 -3.20 18.43 0.22
C VAL A 56 -1.71 18.10 0.41
N ALA A 57 -1.10 18.61 1.47
CA ALA A 57 0.32 18.37 1.75
C ALA A 57 0.58 16.88 1.95
N LYS A 58 -0.27 16.20 2.71
CA LYS A 58 -0.13 14.76 2.94
C LYS A 58 -0.48 13.96 1.70
N GLN A 59 -1.47 14.40 0.89
CA GLN A 59 -1.82 13.72 -0.35
C GLN A 59 -0.63 13.70 -1.34
N ARG A 60 0.18 14.74 -1.37
CA ARG A 60 1.39 14.78 -2.19
C ARG A 60 2.42 13.74 -1.75
N GLN A 61 2.30 13.23 -0.53
CA GLN A 61 3.18 12.21 0.03
C GLN A 61 2.52 10.82 0.04
N MET A 62 1.51 10.61 -0.80
CA MET A 62 0.74 9.36 -0.84
C MET A 62 1.64 8.14 -1.00
N ARG A 63 2.58 8.19 -1.94
CA ARG A 63 3.47 7.06 -2.20
C ARG A 63 4.30 6.72 -0.99
N GLU A 64 4.96 7.71 -0.41
CA GLU A 64 5.84 7.52 0.74
C GLU A 64 5.05 7.03 1.96
N ARG A 65 3.86 7.58 2.17
CA ARG A 65 3.01 7.17 3.30
C ARG A 65 2.46 5.76 3.12
N MET A 66 2.20 5.34 1.88
CA MET A 66 1.81 3.97 1.58
C MET A 66 2.95 3.00 1.91
N LEU A 67 4.20 3.36 1.59
CA LEU A 67 5.36 2.55 1.96
C LEU A 67 5.47 2.40 3.47
N VAL A 68 5.25 3.47 4.22
CA VAL A 68 5.25 3.42 5.69
C VAL A 68 4.21 2.41 6.20
N ALA A 69 3.04 2.40 5.56
CA ALA A 69 1.94 1.53 6.00
C ALA A 69 2.13 0.06 5.62
N CYS A 70 2.82 -0.22 4.51
CA CYS A 70 2.81 -1.56 3.91
C CYS A 70 4.16 -2.27 3.91
N CYS A 71 5.29 -1.57 4.00
CA CYS A 71 6.60 -2.20 4.01
C CYS A 71 6.90 -2.81 5.36
N VAL A 72 7.22 -4.10 5.37
CA VAL A 72 7.41 -4.88 6.60
C VAL A 72 8.69 -5.70 6.52
N ASP A 73 9.14 -6.17 7.68
CA ASP A 73 10.22 -7.16 7.76
C ASP A 73 9.65 -8.58 7.66
N GLU A 74 10.51 -9.58 7.78
CA GLU A 74 10.10 -10.98 7.69
C GLU A 74 9.08 -11.38 8.76
N SER A 75 9.11 -10.70 9.90
CA SER A 75 8.17 -10.93 10.99
C SER A 75 6.84 -10.21 10.81
N GLY A 76 6.73 -9.37 9.78
CA GLY A 76 5.52 -8.60 9.50
C GLY A 76 5.45 -7.25 10.20
N ASN A 77 6.54 -6.82 10.83
CA ASN A 77 6.61 -5.51 11.49
C ASN A 77 7.00 -4.43 10.49
N ARG A 78 6.39 -3.26 10.62
CA ARG A 78 6.71 -2.12 9.76
C ARG A 78 8.16 -1.70 9.92
N ILE A 79 8.83 -1.43 8.80
CA ILE A 79 10.25 -1.02 8.80
C ILE A 79 10.43 0.50 8.71
N PHE A 80 9.39 1.24 8.36
CA PHE A 80 9.41 2.71 8.28
C PHE A 80 8.43 3.31 9.27
N THR A 81 8.70 4.56 9.64
CA THR A 81 7.78 5.38 10.45
C THR A 81 7.42 6.63 9.65
N VAL A 82 6.45 7.40 10.16
CA VAL A 82 6.04 8.66 9.52
C VAL A 82 7.22 9.65 9.43
N GLU A 83 8.21 9.54 10.29
CA GLU A 83 9.40 10.38 10.27
C GLU A 83 10.28 10.11 9.05
N ASP A 84 10.14 8.95 8.41
CA ASP A 84 10.91 8.57 7.22
C ASP A 84 10.33 9.13 5.92
N VAL A 85 9.12 9.69 5.95
CA VAL A 85 8.40 10.16 4.75
C VAL A 85 9.25 11.14 3.94
N ALA A 86 9.86 12.12 4.60
CA ALA A 86 10.67 13.12 3.92
C ALA A 86 11.88 12.49 3.22
N ALA A 87 12.57 11.56 3.90
CA ALA A 87 13.72 10.87 3.33
C ALA A 87 13.32 9.98 2.15
N LEU A 88 12.19 9.27 2.27
CA LEU A 88 11.66 8.45 1.17
C LEU A 88 11.33 9.31 -0.06
N GLY A 89 10.88 10.54 0.17
CA GLY A 89 10.58 11.49 -0.91
C GLY A 89 11.80 11.92 -1.70
N LEU A 90 13.00 11.75 -1.17
CA LEU A 90 14.26 12.07 -1.85
C LEU A 90 14.82 10.88 -2.64
N GLN A 91 14.21 9.72 -2.54
CA GLN A 91 14.64 8.52 -3.27
C GLN A 91 14.20 8.59 -4.73
N SER A 92 14.83 7.77 -5.57
CA SER A 92 14.46 7.65 -6.99
C SER A 92 12.98 7.34 -7.15
N VAL A 93 12.30 8.07 -8.02
CA VAL A 93 10.88 7.84 -8.30
C VAL A 93 10.64 6.44 -8.86
N PHE A 94 11.59 5.88 -9.60
CA PHE A 94 11.46 4.52 -10.14
C PHE A 94 11.41 3.47 -9.05
N LEU A 95 12.23 3.60 -8.01
CA LEU A 95 12.20 2.70 -6.86
C LEU A 95 10.90 2.87 -6.07
N ILE A 96 10.54 4.10 -5.75
CA ILE A 96 9.34 4.39 -4.97
C ILE A 96 8.09 3.91 -5.72
N ASP A 97 7.98 4.17 -7.02
CA ASP A 97 6.82 3.74 -7.81
C ASP A 97 6.73 2.23 -7.92
N ARG A 98 7.87 1.53 -8.04
CA ARG A 98 7.88 0.05 -8.07
C ARG A 98 7.32 -0.53 -6.77
N ILE A 99 7.78 -0.01 -5.64
CA ILE A 99 7.31 -0.47 -4.33
C ILE A 99 5.85 -0.07 -4.13
N PHE A 100 5.49 1.14 -4.49
CA PHE A 100 4.12 1.64 -4.39
C PHE A 100 3.15 0.79 -5.22
N ALA A 101 3.54 0.41 -6.44
CA ALA A 101 2.72 -0.48 -7.28
C ALA A 101 2.48 -1.82 -6.59
N ALA A 102 3.51 -2.39 -5.95
CA ALA A 102 3.37 -3.63 -5.19
C ALA A 102 2.44 -3.43 -3.99
N CYS A 103 2.54 -2.29 -3.31
CA CYS A 103 1.63 -1.96 -2.20
C CYS A 103 0.17 -1.94 -2.67
N LYS A 104 -0.09 -1.37 -3.85
CA LYS A 104 -1.43 -1.37 -4.42
C LYS A 104 -1.91 -2.78 -4.74
N ARG A 105 -1.06 -3.61 -5.31
CA ARG A 105 -1.43 -5.00 -5.63
C ARG A 105 -1.84 -5.79 -4.38
N VAL A 106 -1.06 -5.70 -3.31
CA VAL A 106 -1.37 -6.45 -2.07
C VAL A 106 -2.60 -5.91 -1.36
N ASN A 107 -3.05 -4.71 -1.70
CA ASN A 107 -4.28 -4.11 -1.17
C ASN A 107 -5.46 -4.22 -2.13
N GLY A 108 -5.26 -4.85 -3.30
CA GLY A 108 -6.33 -5.05 -4.27
C GLY A 108 -6.66 -3.84 -5.14
N ASP A 109 -5.87 -2.78 -5.07
CA ASP A 109 -6.18 -1.55 -5.80
C ASP A 109 -5.93 -1.64 -7.31
N ASP A 110 -5.09 -2.60 -7.76
CA ASP A 110 -4.80 -2.80 -9.18
C ASP A 110 -6.05 -3.15 -10.00
N GLU A 111 -6.96 -3.94 -9.43
CA GLU A 111 -8.19 -4.32 -10.12
C GLU A 111 -9.07 -3.09 -10.39
N ALA A 112 -9.14 -2.18 -9.42
CA ALA A 112 -9.88 -0.94 -9.58
C ALA A 112 -9.26 -0.06 -10.68
N GLU A 113 -7.94 0.04 -10.73
CA GLU A 113 -7.25 0.80 -11.78
C GLU A 113 -7.47 0.22 -13.18
N GLU A 114 -7.43 -1.10 -13.31
CA GLU A 114 -7.68 -1.76 -14.59
C GLU A 114 -9.10 -1.53 -15.08
N ILE A 115 -10.07 -1.57 -14.18
CA ILE A 115 -11.47 -1.29 -14.51
C ILE A 115 -11.62 0.17 -14.94
N GLU A 116 -11.03 1.11 -14.25
CA GLU A 116 -11.04 2.52 -14.61
C GLU A 116 -10.40 2.78 -15.96
N LYS A 117 -9.25 2.17 -16.24
CA LYS A 117 -8.56 2.30 -17.53
C LYS A 117 -9.40 1.75 -18.67
N LYS A 118 -10.08 0.64 -18.47
CA LYS A 118 -10.98 0.06 -19.48
C LYS A 118 -12.17 0.96 -19.74
N SER A 119 -12.73 1.58 -18.69
CA SER A 119 -13.82 2.54 -18.82
C SER A 119 -13.39 3.78 -19.61
N ASP A 120 -12.21 4.32 -19.30
CA ASP A 120 -11.64 5.47 -20.00
C ASP A 120 -11.37 5.17 -21.46
N GLN A 121 -10.86 3.98 -21.78
CA GLN A 121 -10.62 3.54 -23.15
C GLN A 121 -11.92 3.38 -23.94
N THR A 122 -13.00 2.99 -23.27
CA THR A 122 -14.29 2.84 -23.90
C THR A 122 -14.92 4.21 -24.19
N ASP A 123 -14.71 5.18 -23.31
CA ASP A 123 -15.23 6.55 -23.48
C ASP A 123 -14.46 7.34 -24.52
N ALA A 124 -13.25 6.96 -24.86
CA ALA A 124 -12.42 7.63 -25.87
C ALA A 124 -12.85 7.33 -27.31
N THR A 125 -13.78 6.45 -27.50
CA THR A 125 -14.36 6.14 -28.81
C THR A 125 -15.75 6.72 -28.93
#